data_7cafccb6b40779cd78538ff875577d6a
#
_entry.id   7cafccb6b40779cd78538ff875577d6a
#
_cell.length_a   1.000
_cell.length_b   1.000
_cell.length_c   1.000
_cell.angle_alpha   90.00
_cell.angle_beta   90.00
_cell.angle_gamma   90.00
#
_symmetry.space_group_name_H-M   'P 1'
#
loop_
_entity.id
_entity.type
_entity.pdbx_description
1 polymer ?
#
loop_
_entity_poly.entity_id
_entity_poly.type
_entity_poly.pdbx_seq_one_letter_code
_entity_poly.pdbx_strand_id
1 'polypeptide(L)'
;MREQRKMKSEKGTAIAMITVELDNEYIWHSMGDSYRSPKNTSMGTYGTHRGLLRVLETLKEYGIRATFFIPGMAAEDYPQEVREIAAQGHEVALHGYAHEDFAGLAAEEQRKVLKKGIEALERVTGKRPAGFRLPEGDCTVETAGLLEEEGFLYDNSFFDRDLPYVRPEAKLVEIPMRWETQDFPYFAFGPSFPSGKSRIAVYDEVLDNW
;
A
#
# COMPACT_ATOMS: atom_id res chain seq x y z
N MET A 1 19.18 -11.63 29.31
CA MET A 1 18.27 -10.50 29.63
C MET A 1 18.84 -9.27 28.98
N ARG A 2 18.29 -8.85 27.83
CA ARG A 2 18.65 -7.58 27.20
C ARG A 2 17.78 -6.50 27.81
N GLU A 3 18.43 -5.49 28.41
CA GLU A 3 17.75 -4.29 28.91
C GLU A 3 16.92 -3.65 27.80
N GLN A 4 15.61 -3.64 28.00
CA GLN A 4 14.73 -2.76 27.24
C GLN A 4 15.07 -1.33 27.67
N ARG A 5 15.81 -0.62 26.82
CA ARG A 5 16.01 0.81 26.95
C ARG A 5 14.62 1.46 26.87
N LYS A 6 14.07 1.87 28.01
CA LYS A 6 12.92 2.76 28.05
C LYS A 6 13.34 4.06 27.36
N MET A 7 12.97 4.22 26.10
CA MET A 7 12.95 5.55 25.49
C MET A 7 11.93 6.38 26.28
N LYS A 8 12.40 7.32 27.08
CA LYS A 8 11.56 8.40 27.58
C LYS A 8 11.11 9.18 26.36
N SER A 9 9.85 9.02 25.96
CA SER A 9 9.18 9.97 25.09
C SER A 9 9.27 11.32 25.81
N GLU A 10 10.09 12.22 25.33
CA GLU A 10 9.81 13.64 25.49
C GLU A 10 8.37 13.83 25.04
N LYS A 11 7.56 14.66 25.69
CA LYS A 11 6.15 14.90 25.31
C LYS A 11 6.12 15.21 23.82
N GLY A 12 6.13 14.19 23.02
CA GLY A 12 6.41 14.20 21.61
C GLY A 12 5.11 14.07 20.85
N THR A 13 5.04 14.76 19.78
CA THR A 13 4.04 14.64 18.75
C THR A 13 4.09 13.20 18.22
N ALA A 14 3.01 12.43 18.32
CA ALA A 14 2.87 11.18 17.61
C ALA A 14 2.77 11.49 16.12
N ILE A 15 3.44 10.69 15.29
CA ILE A 15 3.34 10.79 13.82
C ILE A 15 2.48 9.64 13.36
N ALA A 16 1.31 9.95 12.80
CA ALA A 16 0.47 9.00 12.11
C ALA A 16 0.72 9.12 10.60
N MET A 17 0.98 8.00 9.94
CA MET A 17 1.09 7.91 8.49
C MET A 17 -0.16 7.25 7.94
N ILE A 18 -0.90 7.98 7.12
CA ILE A 18 -2.09 7.47 6.45
C ILE A 18 -1.68 6.98 5.06
N THR A 19 -1.99 5.73 4.78
CA THR A 19 -1.73 5.11 3.48
C THR A 19 -3.01 4.57 2.87
N VAL A 20 -3.08 4.57 1.54
CA VAL A 20 -4.20 4.08 0.76
C VAL A 20 -3.66 3.19 -0.36
N GLU A 21 -4.17 1.99 -0.50
CA GLU A 21 -3.95 1.13 -1.66
C GLU A 21 -5.05 1.41 -2.68
N LEU A 22 -4.66 1.67 -3.93
CA LEU A 22 -5.58 1.92 -5.03
C LEU A 22 -5.43 0.83 -6.10
N ASP A 23 -5.79 -0.38 -5.72
CA ASP A 23 -5.58 -1.59 -6.55
C ASP A 23 -6.58 -1.74 -7.68
N ASN A 24 -7.76 -1.12 -7.54
CA ASN A 24 -8.84 -1.23 -8.49
C ASN A 24 -9.21 -2.71 -8.77
N GLU A 25 -9.42 -3.04 -10.04
CA GLU A 25 -9.70 -4.39 -10.47
C GLU A 25 -8.49 -5.33 -10.43
N TYR A 26 -7.27 -4.78 -10.26
CA TYR A 26 -6.04 -5.59 -10.34
C TYR A 26 -5.88 -6.54 -9.16
N ILE A 27 -6.42 -6.22 -8.01
CA ILE A 27 -6.51 -7.16 -6.87
C ILE A 27 -7.25 -8.46 -7.29
N TRP A 28 -8.30 -8.36 -8.10
CA TRP A 28 -9.01 -9.54 -8.60
C TRP A 28 -8.24 -10.24 -9.72
N HIS A 29 -7.53 -9.49 -10.55
CA HIS A 29 -6.77 -10.02 -11.65
C HIS A 29 -5.56 -10.84 -11.21
N SER A 30 -4.91 -10.45 -10.10
CA SER A 30 -3.79 -11.17 -9.51
C SER A 30 -4.20 -12.53 -8.94
N MET A 31 -5.44 -12.67 -8.48
CA MET A 31 -6.00 -13.93 -7.94
C MET A 31 -6.26 -15.00 -9.00
N GLY A 32 -6.06 -14.68 -10.30
CA GLY A 32 -6.20 -15.59 -11.42
C GLY A 32 -7.42 -15.36 -12.30
N ASP A 33 -7.49 -16.07 -13.45
CA ASP A 33 -8.48 -15.81 -14.51
C ASP A 33 -9.93 -15.99 -14.06
N SER A 34 -10.19 -16.90 -13.12
CA SER A 34 -11.54 -17.10 -12.56
C SER A 34 -12.09 -15.88 -11.83
N TYR A 35 -11.23 -15.00 -11.37
CA TYR A 35 -11.61 -13.75 -10.67
C TYR A 35 -11.80 -12.57 -11.62
N ARG A 36 -11.39 -12.66 -12.88
CA ARG A 36 -11.56 -11.63 -13.92
C ARG A 36 -13.00 -11.59 -14.46
N SER A 37 -13.98 -11.61 -13.58
CA SER A 37 -15.38 -11.55 -13.97
C SER A 37 -15.85 -10.09 -14.09
N PRO A 38 -16.88 -9.79 -14.91
CA PRO A 38 -17.46 -8.45 -14.99
C PRO A 38 -17.92 -7.91 -13.63
N LYS A 39 -18.39 -8.77 -12.74
CA LYS A 39 -18.79 -8.41 -11.38
C LYS A 39 -17.58 -7.93 -10.56
N ASN A 40 -16.50 -8.70 -10.55
CA ASN A 40 -15.30 -8.35 -9.79
C ASN A 40 -14.64 -7.09 -10.35
N THR A 41 -14.54 -6.97 -11.68
CA THR A 41 -14.08 -5.74 -12.34
C THR A 41 -14.93 -4.54 -11.89
N SER A 42 -16.25 -4.66 -11.92
CA SER A 42 -17.15 -3.60 -11.46
C SER A 42 -16.96 -3.24 -9.98
N MET A 43 -16.63 -4.20 -9.12
CA MET A 43 -16.31 -3.94 -7.71
C MET A 43 -14.99 -3.19 -7.57
N GLY A 44 -13.96 -3.58 -8.33
CA GLY A 44 -12.65 -2.92 -8.31
C GLY A 44 -12.73 -1.47 -8.81
N THR A 45 -13.37 -1.25 -9.95
CA THR A 45 -13.52 0.11 -10.54
C THR A 45 -14.33 1.07 -9.68
N TYR A 46 -15.16 0.57 -8.76
CA TYR A 46 -15.86 1.43 -7.78
C TYR A 46 -14.87 2.22 -6.92
N GLY A 47 -13.73 1.62 -6.57
CA GLY A 47 -12.66 2.28 -5.81
C GLY A 47 -12.25 3.60 -6.46
N THR A 48 -11.91 3.57 -7.74
CA THR A 48 -11.52 4.76 -8.50
C THR A 48 -12.71 5.72 -8.73
N HIS A 49 -13.85 5.21 -9.19
CA HIS A 49 -14.96 6.08 -9.61
C HIS A 49 -15.68 6.77 -8.44
N ARG A 50 -15.64 6.20 -7.25
CA ARG A 50 -16.38 6.71 -6.08
C ARG A 50 -15.57 6.72 -4.79
N GLY A 51 -14.85 5.66 -4.50
CA GLY A 51 -14.06 5.53 -3.28
C GLY A 51 -12.99 6.62 -3.17
N LEU A 52 -12.17 6.75 -4.20
CA LEU A 52 -11.10 7.74 -4.27
C LEU A 52 -11.60 9.17 -4.04
N LEU A 53 -12.68 9.57 -4.68
CA LEU A 53 -13.24 10.91 -4.51
C LEU A 53 -13.57 11.21 -3.05
N ARG A 54 -14.20 10.27 -2.36
CA ARG A 54 -14.55 10.40 -0.93
C ARG A 54 -13.32 10.47 -0.05
N VAL A 55 -12.32 9.62 -0.32
CA VAL A 55 -11.03 9.63 0.40
C VAL A 55 -10.35 10.98 0.24
N LEU A 56 -10.22 11.49 -1.00
CA LEU A 56 -9.59 12.78 -1.27
C LEU A 56 -10.34 13.95 -0.63
N GLU A 57 -11.69 13.94 -0.67
CA GLU A 57 -12.52 14.93 0.01
C GLU A 57 -12.27 14.92 1.53
N THR A 58 -12.24 13.73 2.14
CA THR A 58 -11.97 13.58 3.58
C THR A 58 -10.57 14.05 3.94
N LEU A 59 -9.55 13.60 3.21
CA LEU A 59 -8.16 14.02 3.46
C LEU A 59 -8.00 15.55 3.35
N LYS A 60 -8.67 16.15 2.37
CA LYS A 60 -8.70 17.61 2.19
C LYS A 60 -9.42 18.32 3.33
N GLU A 61 -10.57 17.83 3.77
CA GLU A 61 -11.33 18.39 4.88
C GLU A 61 -10.51 18.45 6.16
N TYR A 62 -9.74 17.40 6.45
CA TYR A 62 -8.90 17.32 7.67
C TYR A 62 -7.47 17.84 7.46
N GLY A 63 -7.10 18.31 6.27
CA GLY A 63 -5.77 18.81 5.97
C GLY A 63 -4.68 17.73 6.06
N ILE A 64 -5.03 16.47 5.79
CA ILE A 64 -4.14 15.30 5.89
C ILE A 64 -3.50 15.04 4.53
N ARG A 65 -2.19 14.77 4.53
CA ARG A 65 -1.48 14.18 3.40
C ARG A 65 -1.33 12.69 3.63
N ALA A 66 -1.53 11.93 2.57
CA ALA A 66 -1.42 10.47 2.58
C ALA A 66 -0.45 9.98 1.51
N THR A 67 0.02 8.75 1.64
CA THR A 67 0.73 8.03 0.58
C THR A 67 -0.25 7.06 -0.09
N PHE A 68 -0.34 7.12 -1.40
CA PHE A 68 -1.13 6.21 -2.22
C PHE A 68 -0.21 5.20 -2.89
N PHE A 69 -0.35 3.93 -2.54
CA PHE A 69 0.32 2.82 -3.21
C PHE A 69 -0.53 2.39 -4.39
N ILE A 70 0.03 2.48 -5.60
CA ILE A 70 -0.73 2.33 -6.84
C ILE A 70 0.00 1.36 -7.78
N PRO A 71 -0.67 0.32 -8.29
CA PRO A 71 -0.13 -0.52 -9.36
C PRO A 71 0.13 0.29 -10.63
N GLY A 72 1.21 -0.01 -11.35
CA GLY A 72 1.55 0.71 -12.58
C GLY A 72 0.44 0.66 -13.63
N MET A 73 -0.25 -0.48 -13.79
CA MET A 73 -1.40 -0.61 -14.70
C MET A 73 -2.57 0.28 -14.28
N ALA A 74 -2.83 0.39 -12.97
CA ALA A 74 -3.87 1.29 -12.48
C ALA A 74 -3.56 2.75 -12.84
N ALA A 75 -2.29 3.15 -12.78
CA ALA A 75 -1.88 4.48 -13.20
C ALA A 75 -2.04 4.70 -14.72
N GLU A 76 -1.81 3.69 -15.54
CA GLU A 76 -2.00 3.77 -17.00
C GLU A 76 -3.48 3.84 -17.38
N ASP A 77 -4.33 3.08 -16.72
CA ASP A 77 -5.77 3.02 -17.03
C ASP A 77 -6.57 4.19 -16.41
N TYR A 78 -6.10 4.74 -15.27
CA TYR A 78 -6.73 5.84 -14.55
C TYR A 78 -5.78 7.04 -14.37
N PRO A 79 -5.17 7.56 -15.45
CA PRO A 79 -4.11 8.56 -15.35
C PRO A 79 -4.60 9.93 -14.83
N GLN A 80 -5.88 10.24 -14.97
CA GLN A 80 -6.44 11.50 -14.48
C GLN A 80 -6.56 11.49 -12.97
N GLU A 81 -7.04 10.39 -12.40
CA GLU A 81 -7.22 10.17 -10.99
C GLU A 81 -5.88 10.15 -10.26
N VAL A 82 -4.88 9.48 -10.83
CA VAL A 82 -3.52 9.45 -10.26
C VAL A 82 -2.85 10.82 -10.31
N ARG A 83 -3.05 11.59 -11.39
CA ARG A 83 -2.61 12.99 -11.43
C ARG A 83 -3.29 13.86 -10.39
N GLU A 84 -4.60 13.65 -10.14
CA GLU A 84 -5.34 14.39 -9.12
C GLU A 84 -4.81 14.11 -7.72
N ILE A 85 -4.50 12.85 -7.38
CA ILE A 85 -3.84 12.47 -6.13
C ILE A 85 -2.54 13.27 -5.95
N ALA A 86 -1.67 13.26 -6.95
CA ALA A 86 -0.40 13.98 -6.92
C ALA A 86 -0.57 15.51 -6.86
N ALA A 87 -1.56 16.07 -7.58
CA ALA A 87 -1.85 17.50 -7.61
C ALA A 87 -2.36 18.02 -6.26
N GLN A 88 -3.07 17.20 -5.48
CA GLN A 88 -3.50 17.54 -4.13
C GLN A 88 -2.36 17.41 -3.09
N GLY A 89 -1.16 17.05 -3.50
CA GLY A 89 0.05 16.99 -2.66
C GLY A 89 0.21 15.71 -1.87
N HIS A 90 -0.52 14.66 -2.25
CA HIS A 90 -0.30 13.32 -1.73
C HIS A 90 0.90 12.67 -2.41
N GLU A 91 1.54 11.74 -1.74
CA GLU A 91 2.58 10.91 -2.33
C GLU A 91 1.94 9.79 -3.17
N VAL A 92 2.55 9.52 -4.34
CA VAL A 92 2.25 8.35 -5.16
C VAL A 92 3.45 7.41 -5.09
N ALA A 93 3.25 6.25 -4.52
CA ALA A 93 4.22 5.18 -4.34
C ALA A 93 3.83 3.94 -5.16
N LEU A 94 4.79 3.05 -5.40
CA LEU A 94 4.57 1.89 -6.26
C LEU A 94 3.99 0.69 -5.49
N HIS A 95 3.06 -0.02 -6.14
CA HIS A 95 2.43 -1.25 -5.65
C HIS A 95 2.46 -2.38 -6.71
N GLY A 96 3.68 -2.73 -7.18
CA GLY A 96 3.83 -3.60 -8.33
C GLY A 96 3.42 -2.94 -9.64
N TYR A 97 3.34 -3.72 -10.72
CA TYR A 97 2.81 -3.23 -11.99
C TYR A 97 1.34 -3.64 -12.20
N ALA A 98 1.02 -4.93 -12.06
CA ALA A 98 -0.32 -5.49 -12.19
C ALA A 98 -0.78 -6.22 -10.90
N HIS A 99 -0.29 -5.74 -9.74
CA HIS A 99 -0.54 -6.35 -8.42
C HIS A 99 -0.02 -7.80 -8.34
N GLU A 100 1.24 -8.01 -8.76
CA GLU A 100 1.86 -9.33 -8.82
C GLU A 100 2.22 -9.87 -7.42
N ASP A 101 2.11 -11.19 -7.26
CA ASP A 101 2.70 -11.90 -6.13
C ASP A 101 4.23 -12.01 -6.32
N PHE A 102 4.99 -11.18 -5.60
CA PHE A 102 6.44 -11.13 -5.70
C PHE A 102 7.12 -12.40 -5.22
N ALA A 103 6.54 -13.14 -4.26
CA ALA A 103 7.10 -14.40 -3.80
C ALA A 103 7.12 -15.48 -4.90
N GLY A 104 6.17 -15.40 -5.83
CA GLY A 104 6.08 -16.30 -6.98
C GLY A 104 7.00 -15.95 -8.16
N LEU A 105 7.68 -14.78 -8.13
CA LEU A 105 8.48 -14.27 -9.24
C LEU A 105 9.98 -14.51 -9.03
N ALA A 106 10.69 -14.92 -10.08
CA ALA A 106 12.15 -14.89 -10.10
C ALA A 106 12.68 -13.44 -10.04
N ALA A 107 13.88 -13.23 -9.50
CA ALA A 107 14.47 -11.91 -9.30
C ALA A 107 14.46 -11.03 -10.56
N GLU A 108 14.74 -11.60 -11.72
CA GLU A 108 14.73 -10.85 -12.99
C GLU A 108 13.31 -10.45 -13.43
N GLU A 109 12.31 -11.23 -13.08
CA GLU A 109 10.90 -10.90 -13.33
C GLU A 109 10.44 -9.80 -12.38
N GLN A 110 10.79 -9.89 -11.09
CA GLN A 110 10.56 -8.81 -10.12
C GLN A 110 11.16 -7.49 -10.61
N ARG A 111 12.41 -7.50 -11.10
CA ARG A 111 13.06 -6.33 -11.67
C ARG A 111 12.28 -5.72 -12.85
N LYS A 112 11.76 -6.56 -13.74
CA LYS A 112 10.93 -6.09 -14.87
C LYS A 112 9.64 -5.45 -14.39
N VAL A 113 8.97 -6.06 -13.41
CA VAL A 113 7.76 -5.51 -12.78
C VAL A 113 8.05 -4.15 -12.17
N LEU A 114 9.11 -4.03 -11.36
CA LEU A 114 9.51 -2.78 -10.73
C LEU A 114 9.78 -1.68 -11.77
N LYS A 115 10.61 -1.95 -12.78
CA LYS A 115 10.90 -0.98 -13.84
C LYS A 115 9.65 -0.51 -14.57
N LYS A 116 8.80 -1.45 -14.96
CA LYS A 116 7.56 -1.13 -15.67
C LYS A 116 6.60 -0.29 -14.82
N GLY A 117 6.48 -0.62 -13.53
CA GLY A 117 5.67 0.15 -12.60
C GLY A 117 6.22 1.56 -12.36
N ILE A 118 7.54 1.68 -12.19
CA ILE A 118 8.22 2.98 -12.06
C ILE A 118 7.95 3.85 -13.30
N GLU A 119 8.18 3.31 -14.50
CA GLU A 119 7.96 4.03 -15.76
C GLU A 119 6.51 4.49 -15.92
N ALA A 120 5.54 3.66 -15.53
CA ALA A 120 4.12 3.99 -15.58
C ALA A 120 3.79 5.16 -14.65
N LEU A 121 4.19 5.09 -13.38
CA LEU A 121 3.96 6.15 -12.40
C LEU A 121 4.68 7.45 -12.77
N GLU A 122 5.93 7.37 -13.20
CA GLU A 122 6.71 8.55 -13.60
C GLU A 122 6.11 9.24 -14.83
N ARG A 123 5.62 8.48 -15.80
CA ARG A 123 4.92 9.03 -16.98
C ARG A 123 3.66 9.78 -16.60
N VAL A 124 2.90 9.27 -15.63
CA VAL A 124 1.61 9.86 -15.22
C VAL A 124 1.79 11.04 -14.29
N THR A 125 2.69 10.95 -13.32
CA THR A 125 2.85 11.96 -12.25
C THR A 125 3.97 12.97 -12.54
N GLY A 126 4.88 12.67 -13.48
CA GLY A 126 6.11 13.42 -13.70
C GLY A 126 7.17 13.23 -12.61
N LYS A 127 6.97 12.29 -11.69
CA LYS A 127 7.88 12.01 -10.58
C LYS A 127 8.12 10.51 -10.43
N ARG A 128 9.39 10.15 -10.20
CA ARG A 128 9.75 8.78 -9.84
C ARG A 128 9.21 8.45 -8.44
N PRO A 129 8.57 7.30 -8.24
CA PRO A 129 8.11 6.88 -6.92
C PRO A 129 9.30 6.66 -5.99
N ALA A 130 9.21 7.18 -4.76
CA ALA A 130 10.23 7.01 -3.73
C ALA A 130 9.98 5.79 -2.84
N GLY A 131 8.73 5.39 -2.69
CA GLY A 131 8.29 4.29 -1.85
C GLY A 131 7.72 3.12 -2.63
N PHE A 132 7.77 1.97 -1.97
CA PHE A 132 7.20 0.72 -2.46
C PHE A 132 6.37 0.04 -1.37
N ARG A 133 5.34 -0.69 -1.76
CA ARG A 133 4.64 -1.67 -0.93
C ARG A 133 4.39 -2.92 -1.77
N LEU A 134 4.65 -4.09 -1.18
CA LEU A 134 4.37 -5.37 -1.81
C LEU A 134 2.87 -5.57 -2.02
N PRO A 135 2.42 -5.91 -3.23
CA PRO A 135 1.14 -6.57 -3.41
C PRO A 135 1.13 -7.90 -2.65
N GLU A 136 -0.01 -8.27 -2.07
CA GLU A 136 -0.18 -9.52 -1.28
C GLU A 136 0.74 -9.66 -0.04
N GLY A 137 1.72 -8.77 0.12
CA GLY A 137 2.57 -8.71 1.31
C GLY A 137 3.67 -9.76 1.44
N ASP A 138 3.94 -10.59 0.42
CA ASP A 138 5.01 -11.59 0.46
C ASP A 138 6.06 -11.36 -0.63
N CYS A 139 7.32 -11.77 -0.36
CA CYS A 139 8.47 -11.50 -1.22
C CYS A 139 9.56 -12.58 -1.09
N THR A 140 10.58 -12.46 -1.94
CA THR A 140 11.78 -13.29 -1.85
C THR A 140 12.90 -12.54 -1.12
N VAL A 141 14.00 -13.25 -0.80
CA VAL A 141 15.16 -12.66 -0.12
C VAL A 141 15.88 -11.61 -0.99
N GLU A 142 15.71 -11.68 -2.31
CA GLU A 142 16.30 -10.75 -3.27
C GLU A 142 15.54 -9.43 -3.39
N THR A 143 14.26 -9.40 -3.01
CA THR A 143 13.37 -8.25 -3.26
C THR A 143 13.91 -6.95 -2.68
N ALA A 144 14.43 -6.96 -1.45
CA ALA A 144 14.97 -5.76 -0.83
C ALA A 144 16.18 -5.19 -1.60
N GLY A 145 17.07 -6.06 -2.07
CA GLY A 145 18.21 -5.65 -2.91
C GLY A 145 17.76 -5.06 -4.24
N LEU A 146 16.73 -5.64 -4.87
CA LEU A 146 16.16 -5.11 -6.10
C LEU A 146 15.53 -3.72 -5.91
N LEU A 147 14.82 -3.50 -4.80
CA LEU A 147 14.24 -2.20 -4.48
C LEU A 147 15.35 -1.14 -4.28
N GLU A 148 16.44 -1.49 -3.58
CA GLU A 148 17.61 -0.60 -3.42
C GLU A 148 18.23 -0.27 -4.78
N GLU A 149 18.50 -1.28 -5.63
CA GLU A 149 19.07 -1.11 -6.95
C GLU A 149 18.21 -0.25 -7.87
N GLU A 150 16.89 -0.37 -7.79
CA GLU A 150 15.95 0.48 -8.53
C GLU A 150 15.75 1.85 -7.87
N GLY A 151 16.44 2.15 -6.77
CA GLY A 151 16.51 3.48 -6.17
C GLY A 151 15.33 3.86 -5.29
N PHE A 152 14.57 2.91 -4.76
CA PHE A 152 13.56 3.18 -3.75
C PHE A 152 14.22 3.61 -2.44
N LEU A 153 13.60 4.54 -1.74
CA LEU A 153 14.07 5.05 -0.45
C LEU A 153 13.51 4.24 0.71
N TYR A 154 12.29 3.73 0.56
CA TYR A 154 11.62 2.96 1.60
C TYR A 154 10.71 1.87 1.02
N ASP A 155 10.52 0.84 1.84
CA ASP A 155 9.52 -0.20 1.71
C ASP A 155 8.51 -0.07 2.88
N ASN A 156 7.25 -0.40 2.64
CA ASN A 156 6.20 -0.35 3.65
C ASN A 156 5.37 -1.64 3.60
N SER A 157 6.06 -2.78 3.78
CA SER A 157 5.47 -4.09 3.54
C SER A 157 5.42 -4.99 4.77
N PHE A 158 6.24 -4.73 5.80
CA PHE A 158 6.39 -5.65 6.94
C PHE A 158 5.69 -5.17 8.21
N PHE A 159 5.56 -6.09 9.18
CA PHE A 159 4.75 -5.93 10.40
C PHE A 159 5.54 -6.23 11.67
N ASP A 160 6.87 -6.28 11.59
CA ASP A 160 7.71 -6.82 12.65
C ASP A 160 8.09 -5.84 13.76
N ARG A 161 7.82 -4.53 13.57
CA ARG A 161 8.23 -3.44 14.49
C ARG A 161 7.24 -2.28 14.51
N ASP A 162 7.36 -1.45 15.55
CA ASP A 162 6.55 -0.22 15.68
C ASP A 162 7.21 1.03 15.08
N LEU A 163 8.51 0.99 14.80
CA LEU A 163 9.28 2.14 14.33
C LEU A 163 10.02 1.80 13.04
N PRO A 164 10.17 2.78 12.13
CA PRO A 164 10.99 2.61 10.94
C PRO A 164 12.43 2.19 11.26
N TYR A 165 13.01 1.37 10.40
CA TYR A 165 14.39 0.89 10.55
C TYR A 165 15.03 0.67 9.18
N VAL A 166 16.37 0.67 9.15
CA VAL A 166 17.12 0.29 7.94
C VAL A 166 17.21 -1.23 7.90
N ARG A 167 16.82 -1.81 6.79
CA ARG A 167 16.88 -3.26 6.57
C ARG A 167 18.33 -3.74 6.58
N PRO A 168 18.66 -4.86 7.23
CA PRO A 168 20.05 -5.33 7.31
C PRO A 168 20.61 -5.81 5.96
N GLU A 169 19.74 -6.25 5.06
CA GLU A 169 20.09 -6.80 3.74
C GLU A 169 20.17 -5.75 2.62
N ALA A 170 19.73 -4.52 2.87
CA ALA A 170 19.71 -3.44 1.89
C ALA A 170 19.73 -2.06 2.58
N LYS A 171 20.23 -1.02 1.88
CA LYS A 171 20.13 0.38 2.38
C LYS A 171 18.73 0.96 2.15
N LEU A 172 17.74 0.19 2.52
CA LEU A 172 16.34 0.49 2.34
C LEU A 172 15.70 0.71 3.71
N VAL A 173 14.92 1.77 3.86
CA VAL A 173 14.15 2.00 5.09
C VAL A 173 12.88 1.16 5.03
N GLU A 174 12.69 0.29 6.00
CA GLU A 174 11.38 -0.32 6.23
C GLU A 174 10.55 0.60 7.13
N ILE A 175 9.34 0.88 6.70
CA ILE A 175 8.32 1.59 7.48
C ILE A 175 7.24 0.56 7.82
N PRO A 176 7.30 -0.08 8.99
CA PRO A 176 6.40 -1.18 9.30
C PRO A 176 4.94 -0.74 9.41
N MET A 177 4.07 -1.63 9.03
CA MET A 177 2.63 -1.51 9.23
C MET A 177 2.18 -2.26 10.47
N ARG A 178 0.94 -2.05 10.88
CA ARG A 178 0.27 -2.85 11.88
C ARG A 178 -0.97 -3.50 11.27
N TRP A 179 -1.04 -4.81 11.38
CA TRP A 179 -2.16 -5.59 10.86
C TRP A 179 -3.50 -5.14 11.43
N GLU A 180 -3.50 -4.78 12.71
CA GLU A 180 -4.69 -4.37 13.44
C GLU A 180 -5.25 -3.01 13.01
N THR A 181 -4.44 -2.19 12.33
CA THR A 181 -4.86 -0.86 11.85
C THR A 181 -5.23 -0.84 10.38
N GLN A 182 -5.16 -1.98 9.69
CA GLN A 182 -5.60 -2.11 8.31
C GLN A 182 -7.09 -2.44 8.24
N ASP A 183 -7.79 -1.89 7.27
CA ASP A 183 -9.21 -2.15 7.06
C ASP A 183 -9.47 -3.46 6.29
N PHE A 184 -8.56 -3.86 5.40
CA PHE A 184 -8.70 -5.05 4.57
C PHE A 184 -9.05 -6.32 5.36
N PRO A 185 -8.32 -6.70 6.45
CA PRO A 185 -8.65 -7.90 7.22
C PRO A 185 -10.09 -7.90 7.74
N TYR A 186 -10.59 -6.76 8.15
CA TYR A 186 -11.93 -6.63 8.72
C TYR A 186 -13.03 -6.69 7.67
N PHE A 187 -12.81 -6.11 6.50
CA PHE A 187 -13.83 -6.07 5.45
C PHE A 187 -13.80 -7.28 4.53
N ALA A 188 -12.61 -7.79 4.19
CA ALA A 188 -12.48 -8.95 3.33
C ALA A 188 -12.88 -10.26 4.05
N PHE A 189 -12.47 -10.40 5.30
CA PHE A 189 -12.71 -11.62 6.09
C PHE A 189 -13.81 -11.45 7.14
N GLY A 190 -14.34 -10.26 7.34
CA GLY A 190 -15.31 -9.94 8.38
C GLY A 190 -16.50 -10.88 8.50
N PRO A 191 -17.11 -11.36 7.40
CA PRO A 191 -18.22 -12.34 7.47
C PRO A 191 -17.78 -13.71 7.98
N SER A 192 -16.51 -14.04 7.85
CA SER A 192 -15.90 -15.32 8.27
C SER A 192 -15.31 -15.26 9.67
N PHE A 193 -15.17 -14.08 10.24
CA PHE A 193 -14.75 -13.93 11.65
C PHE A 193 -15.94 -14.25 12.57
N PRO A 194 -15.73 -15.10 13.58
CA PRO A 194 -16.83 -15.58 14.45
C PRO A 194 -17.46 -14.51 15.36
N SER A 195 -17.13 -13.25 15.17
CA SER A 195 -17.54 -12.18 16.10
C SER A 195 -19.02 -11.80 16.03
N GLY A 196 -19.75 -12.14 14.94
CA GLY A 196 -21.15 -11.72 14.76
C GLY A 196 -21.35 -10.20 14.78
N LYS A 197 -20.26 -9.42 14.75
CA LYS A 197 -20.30 -7.95 14.84
C LYS A 197 -20.81 -7.33 13.53
N SER A 198 -21.54 -6.22 13.66
CA SER A 198 -21.91 -5.42 12.50
C SER A 198 -20.66 -4.78 11.87
N ARG A 199 -20.73 -4.39 10.58
CA ARG A 199 -19.63 -3.66 9.91
C ARG A 199 -19.28 -2.35 10.63
N ILE A 200 -20.23 -1.69 11.26
CA ILE A 200 -20.01 -0.46 12.04
C ILE A 200 -19.16 -0.78 13.29
N ALA A 201 -19.46 -1.86 13.99
CA ALA A 201 -18.68 -2.29 15.15
C ALA A 201 -17.23 -2.71 14.77
N VAL A 202 -16.99 -3.10 13.53
CA VAL A 202 -15.66 -3.36 13.00
C VAL A 202 -14.86 -2.07 12.84
N TYR A 203 -15.48 -0.99 12.35
CA TYR A 203 -14.83 0.33 12.29
C TYR A 203 -14.44 0.86 13.67
N ASP A 204 -15.33 0.73 14.65
CA ASP A 204 -15.02 1.13 16.02
C ASP A 204 -13.82 0.35 16.56
N GLU A 205 -13.73 -0.96 16.27
CA GLU A 205 -12.60 -1.79 16.69
C GLU A 205 -11.29 -1.40 15.98
N VAL A 206 -11.32 -1.05 14.71
CA VAL A 206 -10.14 -0.51 14.00
C VAL A 206 -9.69 0.79 14.65
N LEU A 207 -10.61 1.70 14.94
CA LEU A 207 -10.31 2.99 15.58
C LEU A 207 -9.77 2.83 17.00
N ASP A 208 -10.27 1.85 17.76
CA ASP A 208 -9.79 1.56 19.12
C ASP A 208 -8.36 1.00 19.13
N ASN A 209 -7.88 0.45 18.01
CA ASN A 209 -6.51 -0.06 17.84
C ASN A 209 -5.52 1.02 17.35
N TRP A 210 -6.02 2.15 16.87
CA TRP A 210 -5.19 3.30 16.48
C TRP A 210 -4.80 4.11 17.70
#